data_9a97af04e2ae5519d0af19302896ef20
#
_entry.id   9a97af04e2ae5519d0af19302896ef20
#
_cell.length_a   1.000
_cell.length_b   1.000
_cell.length_c   1.000
_cell.angle_alpha   90.00
_cell.angle_beta   90.00
_cell.angle_gamma   90.00
#
_symmetry.space_group_name_H-M   'P 1'
#
loop_
_entity.id
_entity.type
_entity.pdbx_description
1 polymer ?
#
loop_
_entity_poly.entity_id
_entity_poly.type
_entity_poly.pdbx_seq_one_letter_code
_entity_poly.pdbx_strand_id
1 'polypeptide(L)'
;MLHRMPKSYRTPSGSVYTPFLEMAERPHLLIAGATGSGKSVALNGIIHSLLMTQSPHRVQFVLIDPKKVELAQYEYLPHTMKYASEHPDIVRALQWAVDETDRRFSLMQDLRVKEYSGPHLYVIIDELADLMVSIKKETLPLLQRLAQIGRAARVHVIACSQNILAQTIPTPLKCNFSTILGLRTANAQQSRFLISTTGCEMLPDPKREGKGYGFLRDGADLEKIWIYKYPEEETEAAISWWCSSACIAAM
;
A
#
# COMPACT_ATOMS: atom_id res chain seq x y z
N MET A 1 -31.87 -3.45 -5.75
CA MET A 1 -31.82 -2.85 -4.40
C MET A 1 -30.35 -2.51 -4.14
N LEU A 2 -29.94 -1.27 -4.39
CA LEU A 2 -28.57 -0.82 -4.19
C LEU A 2 -28.30 -0.77 -2.68
N HIS A 3 -27.59 -1.76 -2.14
CA HIS A 3 -27.06 -1.66 -0.80
C HIS A 3 -26.08 -0.47 -0.76
N ARG A 4 -26.48 0.58 -0.06
CA ARG A 4 -25.58 1.70 0.26
C ARG A 4 -24.38 1.15 1.02
N MET A 5 -23.19 1.27 0.40
CA MET A 5 -21.94 1.04 1.11
C MET A 5 -21.87 1.89 2.39
N PRO A 6 -21.39 1.36 3.51
CA PRO A 6 -21.24 2.14 4.73
C PRO A 6 -20.25 3.28 4.48
N LYS A 7 -20.69 4.52 4.68
CA LYS A 7 -19.94 5.74 4.42
C LYS A 7 -18.79 6.01 5.39
N SER A 8 -18.66 5.25 6.47
CA SER A 8 -17.56 5.42 7.43
C SER A 8 -17.57 4.28 8.45
N TYR A 9 -16.39 3.76 8.80
CA TYR A 9 -16.20 2.93 9.97
C TYR A 9 -15.89 3.82 11.17
N ARG A 10 -16.62 3.64 12.29
CA ARG A 10 -16.32 4.30 13.56
C ARG A 10 -15.38 3.40 14.36
N THR A 11 -14.28 3.95 14.81
CA THR A 11 -13.47 3.31 15.86
C THR A 11 -14.25 3.26 17.17
N PRO A 12 -13.91 2.37 18.11
CA PRO A 12 -14.51 2.37 19.45
C PRO A 12 -14.39 3.70 20.20
N SER A 13 -13.43 4.56 19.82
CA SER A 13 -13.27 5.92 20.34
C SER A 13 -14.11 6.98 19.62
N GLY A 14 -14.94 6.58 18.63
CA GLY A 14 -15.78 7.50 17.87
C GLY A 14 -15.10 8.23 16.72
N SER A 15 -13.79 8.06 16.55
CA SER A 15 -13.04 8.64 15.42
C SER A 15 -13.26 7.82 14.16
N VAL A 16 -13.63 8.49 13.08
CA VAL A 16 -13.74 7.86 11.75
C VAL A 16 -12.33 7.86 11.14
N TYR A 17 -11.67 6.72 11.18
CA TYR A 17 -10.40 6.58 10.48
C TYR A 17 -10.66 6.06 9.07
N THR A 18 -10.49 6.92 8.07
CA THR A 18 -10.40 6.55 6.67
C THR A 18 -8.96 6.80 6.23
N PRO A 19 -8.03 5.83 6.39
CA PRO A 19 -6.62 6.01 6.02
C PRO A 19 -6.45 6.38 4.54
N PHE A 20 -7.53 6.31 3.78
CA PHE A 20 -7.57 6.45 2.34
C PHE A 20 -7.76 7.85 1.80
N LEU A 21 -8.61 8.67 2.42
CA LEU A 21 -8.80 10.06 1.98
C LEU A 21 -7.52 10.89 2.19
N GLU A 22 -6.68 10.46 3.13
CA GLU A 22 -5.43 11.12 3.44
C GLU A 22 -4.24 10.64 2.57
N MET A 23 -4.32 9.47 1.91
CA MET A 23 -3.23 9.02 1.02
C MET A 23 -3.11 9.84 -0.27
N ALA A 24 -4.13 10.61 -0.64
CA ALA A 24 -3.98 11.62 -1.69
C ALA A 24 -2.98 12.72 -1.28
N GLU A 25 -2.91 13.03 0.02
CA GLU A 25 -1.94 13.97 0.59
C GLU A 25 -0.61 13.29 0.95
N ARG A 26 -0.63 11.97 1.19
CA ARG A 26 0.49 11.12 1.60
C ARG A 26 0.81 10.09 0.50
N PRO A 27 1.54 10.48 -0.55
CA PRO A 27 1.59 9.72 -1.79
C PRO A 27 2.17 8.31 -1.65
N HIS A 28 3.07 8.08 -0.69
CA HIS A 28 3.75 6.80 -0.57
C HIS A 28 3.78 6.33 0.88
N LEU A 29 3.55 5.02 1.07
CA LEU A 29 3.48 4.38 2.39
C LEU A 29 4.46 3.21 2.47
N LEU A 30 5.32 3.22 3.48
CA LEU A 30 6.13 2.07 3.88
C LEU A 30 5.49 1.41 5.11
N ILE A 31 5.16 0.13 5.02
CA ILE A 31 4.67 -0.70 6.13
C ILE A 31 5.77 -1.67 6.53
N ALA A 32 6.34 -1.54 7.71
CA ALA A 32 7.43 -2.43 8.11
C ALA A 32 7.30 -2.89 9.57
N GLY A 33 7.67 -4.15 9.80
CA GLY A 33 7.62 -4.78 11.11
C GLY A 33 8.09 -6.24 11.05
N ALA A 34 8.44 -6.81 12.19
CA ALA A 34 8.86 -8.20 12.31
C ALA A 34 7.75 -9.17 11.83
N THR A 35 8.14 -10.39 11.51
CA THR A 35 7.19 -11.47 11.17
C THR A 35 6.12 -11.62 12.26
N GLY A 36 4.87 -11.68 11.86
CA GLY A 36 3.73 -11.76 12.79
C GLY A 36 3.33 -10.44 13.45
N SER A 37 3.91 -9.30 13.04
CA SER A 37 3.56 -7.97 13.58
C SER A 37 2.23 -7.39 13.09
N GLY A 38 1.56 -8.05 12.12
CA GLY A 38 0.31 -7.58 11.53
C GLY A 38 0.47 -6.85 10.18
N LYS A 39 1.63 -6.99 9.51
CA LYS A 39 1.90 -6.39 8.19
C LYS A 39 0.82 -6.73 7.16
N SER A 40 0.54 -8.02 6.95
CA SER A 40 -0.49 -8.50 6.02
C SER A 40 -1.89 -8.01 6.40
N VAL A 41 -2.19 -7.94 7.70
CA VAL A 41 -3.46 -7.40 8.20
C VAL A 41 -3.60 -5.92 7.82
N ALA A 42 -2.54 -5.13 8.01
CA ALA A 42 -2.55 -3.72 7.64
C ALA A 42 -2.70 -3.53 6.12
N LEU A 43 -1.94 -4.30 5.32
CA LEU A 43 -1.98 -4.23 3.87
C LEU A 43 -3.35 -4.62 3.32
N ASN A 44 -3.87 -5.77 3.75
CA ASN A 44 -5.20 -6.25 3.34
C ASN A 44 -6.31 -5.30 3.80
N GLY A 45 -6.18 -4.71 5.00
CA GLY A 45 -7.10 -3.69 5.49
C GLY A 45 -7.15 -2.44 4.60
N ILE A 46 -6.00 -2.02 4.07
CA ILE A 46 -5.91 -0.92 3.12
C ILE A 46 -6.61 -1.29 1.80
N ILE A 47 -6.30 -2.44 1.22
CA ILE A 47 -6.91 -2.89 -0.04
C ILE A 47 -8.42 -3.05 0.13
N HIS A 48 -8.86 -3.71 1.22
CA HIS A 48 -10.28 -3.88 1.53
C HIS A 48 -11.02 -2.52 1.60
N SER A 49 -10.44 -1.55 2.33
CA SER A 49 -11.03 -0.21 2.42
C SER A 49 -11.18 0.47 1.05
N LEU A 50 -10.22 0.26 0.12
CA LEU A 50 -10.32 0.75 -1.25
C LEU A 50 -11.46 0.07 -2.00
N LEU A 51 -11.52 -1.25 -1.95
CA LEU A 51 -12.56 -2.02 -2.63
C LEU A 51 -13.96 -1.65 -2.16
N MET A 52 -14.11 -1.32 -0.87
CA MET A 52 -15.39 -0.92 -0.29
C MET A 52 -15.81 0.51 -0.64
N THR A 53 -14.88 1.37 -1.04
CA THR A 53 -15.16 2.81 -1.20
C THR A 53 -14.94 3.34 -2.60
N GLN A 54 -14.16 2.65 -3.44
CA GLN A 54 -13.72 3.15 -4.73
C GLN A 54 -14.00 2.13 -5.86
N SER A 55 -14.41 2.65 -7.01
CA SER A 55 -14.56 1.85 -8.23
C SER A 55 -13.24 1.74 -9.00
N PRO A 56 -13.12 0.79 -9.97
CA PRO A 56 -11.95 0.67 -10.84
C PRO A 56 -11.65 1.92 -11.68
N HIS A 57 -12.66 2.76 -11.92
CA HIS A 57 -12.48 4.07 -12.58
C HIS A 57 -11.81 5.12 -11.68
N ARG A 58 -11.76 4.87 -10.38
CA ARG A 58 -11.14 5.78 -9.41
C ARG A 58 -9.83 5.25 -8.83
N VAL A 59 -9.72 3.92 -8.72
CA VAL A 59 -8.55 3.27 -8.13
C VAL A 59 -8.14 2.08 -8.97
N GLN A 60 -6.86 1.99 -9.25
CA GLN A 60 -6.23 0.92 -10.01
C GLN A 60 -5.03 0.37 -9.24
N PHE A 61 -4.72 -0.90 -9.44
CA PHE A 61 -3.64 -1.60 -8.76
C PHE A 61 -2.59 -2.15 -9.72
N VAL A 62 -1.32 -2.04 -9.32
CA VAL A 62 -0.21 -2.89 -9.77
C VAL A 62 0.23 -3.68 -8.54
N LEU A 63 0.03 -4.98 -8.57
CA LEU A 63 0.28 -5.87 -7.44
C LEU A 63 1.57 -6.66 -7.66
N ILE A 64 2.49 -6.58 -6.71
CA ILE A 64 3.79 -7.27 -6.75
C ILE A 64 3.89 -8.18 -5.54
N ASP A 65 3.81 -9.49 -5.78
CA ASP A 65 3.76 -10.54 -4.76
C ASP A 65 4.74 -11.68 -5.09
N PRO A 66 6.02 -11.52 -4.77
CA PRO A 66 7.04 -12.53 -5.06
C PRO A 66 6.74 -13.90 -4.43
N LYS A 67 5.96 -13.91 -3.34
CA LYS A 67 5.63 -15.14 -2.59
C LYS A 67 4.33 -15.80 -3.02
N LYS A 68 3.50 -15.12 -3.83
CA LYS A 68 2.19 -15.61 -4.31
C LYS A 68 1.21 -15.95 -3.18
N VAL A 69 1.23 -15.18 -2.08
CA VAL A 69 0.45 -15.50 -0.88
C VAL A 69 -0.54 -14.40 -0.54
N GLU A 70 -0.07 -13.16 -0.42
CA GLU A 70 -0.88 -12.09 0.17
C GLU A 70 -1.74 -11.35 -0.86
N LEU A 71 -1.23 -11.14 -2.08
CA LEU A 71 -1.89 -10.33 -3.10
C LEU A 71 -2.53 -11.17 -4.21
N ALA A 72 -2.28 -12.47 -4.28
CA ALA A 72 -2.81 -13.36 -5.32
C ALA A 72 -4.35 -13.35 -5.38
N GLN A 73 -5.03 -13.22 -4.24
CA GLN A 73 -6.49 -13.15 -4.16
C GLN A 73 -7.10 -11.94 -4.89
N TYR A 74 -6.30 -10.90 -5.16
CA TYR A 74 -6.72 -9.67 -5.83
C TYR A 74 -6.37 -9.63 -7.32
N GLU A 75 -5.73 -10.68 -7.86
CA GLU A 75 -5.23 -10.72 -9.24
C GLU A 75 -6.32 -10.42 -10.27
N TYR A 76 -7.51 -11.01 -10.09
CA TYR A 76 -8.61 -10.95 -11.06
C TYR A 76 -9.62 -9.82 -10.81
N LEU A 77 -9.31 -8.91 -9.90
CA LEU A 77 -10.16 -7.74 -9.69
C LEU A 77 -10.15 -6.81 -10.90
N PRO A 78 -11.28 -6.17 -11.25
CA PRO A 78 -11.31 -5.15 -12.30
C PRO A 78 -10.44 -3.92 -11.98
N HIS A 79 -10.02 -3.75 -10.73
CA HIS A 79 -9.05 -2.74 -10.30
C HIS A 79 -7.61 -3.10 -10.68
N THR A 80 -7.30 -4.38 -10.90
CA THR A 80 -5.93 -4.86 -11.07
C THR A 80 -5.48 -4.74 -12.52
N MET A 81 -4.60 -3.77 -12.76
CA MET A 81 -4.01 -3.53 -14.07
C MET A 81 -2.85 -4.49 -14.36
N LYS A 82 -2.09 -4.86 -13.34
CA LYS A 82 -0.96 -5.80 -13.41
C LYS A 82 -0.85 -6.58 -12.11
N TYR A 83 -0.63 -7.88 -12.23
CA TYR A 83 -0.17 -8.75 -11.16
C TYR A 83 1.16 -9.37 -11.56
N ALA A 84 2.15 -9.35 -10.68
CA ALA A 84 3.49 -9.87 -10.97
C ALA A 84 4.08 -10.56 -9.74
N SER A 85 4.56 -11.79 -9.95
CA SER A 85 5.18 -12.63 -8.91
C SER A 85 6.56 -13.13 -9.29
N GLU A 86 6.85 -13.29 -10.58
CA GLU A 86 8.16 -13.71 -11.07
C GLU A 86 9.04 -12.51 -11.40
N HIS A 87 10.36 -12.65 -11.24
CA HIS A 87 11.31 -11.54 -11.40
C HIS A 87 11.15 -10.76 -12.71
N PRO A 88 11.08 -11.39 -13.90
CA PRO A 88 10.90 -10.65 -15.15
C PRO A 88 9.58 -9.88 -15.20
N ASP A 89 8.51 -10.45 -14.66
CA ASP A 89 7.19 -9.83 -14.64
C ASP A 89 7.15 -8.65 -13.68
N ILE A 90 7.82 -8.75 -12.53
CA ILE A 90 7.95 -7.67 -11.55
C ILE A 90 8.63 -6.46 -12.20
N VAL A 91 9.74 -6.68 -12.90
CA VAL A 91 10.44 -5.59 -13.60
C VAL A 91 9.54 -4.97 -14.67
N ARG A 92 8.83 -5.80 -15.47
CA ARG A 92 7.89 -5.31 -16.49
C ARG A 92 6.71 -4.54 -15.88
N ALA A 93 6.17 -4.99 -14.75
CA ALA A 93 5.06 -4.32 -14.07
C ALA A 93 5.50 -2.95 -13.49
N LEU A 94 6.69 -2.87 -12.91
CA LEU A 94 7.25 -1.60 -12.42
C LEU A 94 7.57 -0.65 -13.57
N GLN A 95 8.16 -1.15 -14.67
CA GLN A 95 8.41 -0.34 -15.85
C GLN A 95 7.11 0.20 -16.43
N TRP A 96 6.07 -0.65 -16.56
CA TRP A 96 4.74 -0.20 -16.99
C TRP A 96 4.18 0.92 -16.10
N ALA A 97 4.38 0.83 -14.77
CA ALA A 97 3.93 1.88 -13.86
C ALA A 97 4.69 3.20 -14.06
N VAL A 98 5.99 3.13 -14.39
CA VAL A 98 6.79 4.31 -14.75
C VAL A 98 6.29 4.91 -16.06
N ASP A 99 6.11 4.08 -17.10
CA ASP A 99 5.63 4.51 -18.42
C ASP A 99 4.22 5.16 -18.30
N GLU A 100 3.34 4.57 -17.50
CA GLU A 100 2.02 5.15 -17.20
C GLU A 100 2.14 6.49 -16.48
N THR A 101 3.10 6.62 -15.56
CA THR A 101 3.36 7.89 -14.88
C THR A 101 3.80 8.96 -15.88
N ASP A 102 4.72 8.64 -16.77
CA ASP A 102 5.20 9.55 -17.78
C ASP A 102 4.10 9.90 -18.82
N ARG A 103 3.23 8.95 -19.19
CA ARG A 103 2.04 9.19 -20.01
C ARG A 103 1.09 10.19 -19.34
N ARG A 104 0.87 10.05 -18.01
CA ARG A 104 0.03 10.99 -17.24
C ARG A 104 0.63 12.38 -17.24
N PHE A 105 1.94 12.52 -17.08
CA PHE A 105 2.62 13.83 -17.17
C PHE A 105 2.46 14.46 -18.55
N SER A 106 2.56 13.69 -19.64
CA SER A 106 2.32 14.20 -21.00
C SER A 106 0.90 14.74 -21.14
N LEU A 107 -0.11 14.01 -20.65
CA LEU A 107 -1.50 14.49 -20.64
C LEU A 107 -1.68 15.77 -19.81
N MET A 108 -1.03 15.84 -18.64
CA MET A 108 -1.09 17.04 -17.80
C MET A 108 -0.48 18.25 -18.51
N GLN A 109 0.61 18.05 -19.27
CA GLN A 109 1.25 19.10 -20.05
C GLN A 109 0.33 19.56 -21.19
N ASP A 110 -0.26 18.65 -21.94
CA ASP A 110 -1.19 18.96 -23.04
C ASP A 110 -2.41 19.72 -22.55
N LEU A 111 -2.96 19.31 -21.40
CA LEU A 111 -4.12 19.93 -20.76
C LEU A 111 -3.77 21.18 -19.94
N ARG A 112 -2.48 21.49 -19.75
CA ARG A 112 -1.96 22.59 -18.93
C ARG A 112 -2.47 22.57 -17.48
N VAL A 113 -2.57 21.38 -16.89
CA VAL A 113 -2.98 21.16 -15.50
C VAL A 113 -1.78 20.78 -14.62
N LYS A 114 -1.87 21.07 -13.32
CA LYS A 114 -0.79 20.78 -12.36
C LYS A 114 -0.90 19.39 -11.72
N GLU A 115 -2.07 18.76 -11.84
CA GLU A 115 -2.37 17.47 -11.24
C GLU A 115 -3.22 16.63 -12.19
N TYR A 116 -2.94 15.34 -12.23
CA TYR A 116 -3.73 14.38 -13.02
C TYR A 116 -5.13 14.20 -12.39
N SER A 117 -6.18 14.18 -13.22
CA SER A 117 -7.56 14.07 -12.74
C SER A 117 -8.15 12.65 -12.87
N GLY A 118 -7.44 11.72 -13.49
CA GLY A 118 -7.87 10.33 -13.66
C GLY A 118 -7.69 9.47 -12.40
N PRO A 119 -7.81 8.13 -12.53
CA PRO A 119 -7.75 7.21 -11.41
C PRO A 119 -6.39 7.25 -10.67
N HIS A 120 -6.44 7.01 -9.37
CA HIS A 120 -5.25 6.75 -8.57
C HIS A 120 -4.68 5.38 -8.92
N LEU A 121 -3.37 5.27 -9.13
CA LEU A 121 -2.67 4.01 -9.36
C LEU A 121 -1.86 3.66 -8.10
N TYR A 122 -2.16 2.53 -7.49
CA TYR A 122 -1.42 2.01 -6.34
C TYR A 122 -0.51 0.88 -6.78
N VAL A 123 0.80 1.10 -6.67
CA VAL A 123 1.83 0.07 -6.84
C VAL A 123 2.06 -0.55 -5.45
N ILE A 124 1.56 -1.76 -5.26
CA ILE A 124 1.55 -2.45 -3.97
C ILE A 124 2.56 -3.58 -4.00
N ILE A 125 3.50 -3.58 -3.05
CA ILE A 125 4.60 -4.54 -2.95
C ILE A 125 4.50 -5.25 -1.60
N ASP A 126 4.24 -6.56 -1.60
CA ASP A 126 4.11 -7.34 -0.36
C ASP A 126 5.44 -7.48 0.41
N GLU A 127 6.56 -7.69 -0.30
CA GLU A 127 7.85 -7.81 0.36
C GLU A 127 8.97 -7.11 -0.44
N LEU A 128 9.29 -5.88 -0.01
CA LEU A 128 10.35 -5.08 -0.62
C LEU A 128 11.73 -5.74 -0.50
N ALA A 129 11.97 -6.44 0.62
CA ALA A 129 13.25 -7.10 0.86
C ALA A 129 13.59 -8.14 -0.22
N ASP A 130 12.60 -8.87 -0.73
CA ASP A 130 12.81 -9.87 -1.78
C ASP A 130 13.30 -9.22 -3.09
N LEU A 131 12.73 -8.07 -3.46
CA LEU A 131 13.17 -7.30 -4.62
C LEU A 131 14.59 -6.76 -4.43
N MET A 132 14.89 -6.25 -3.23
CA MET A 132 16.20 -5.66 -2.92
C MET A 132 17.32 -6.69 -2.81
N VAL A 133 17.01 -7.93 -2.51
CA VAL A 133 17.99 -9.03 -2.46
C VAL A 133 18.21 -9.62 -3.85
N SER A 134 17.14 -9.85 -4.61
CA SER A 134 17.19 -10.65 -5.84
C SER A 134 17.39 -9.84 -7.11
N ILE A 135 16.70 -8.70 -7.25
CA ILE A 135 16.63 -7.90 -8.50
C ILE A 135 16.78 -6.39 -8.25
N LYS A 136 17.59 -6.02 -7.26
CA LYS A 136 17.77 -4.63 -6.84
C LYS A 136 18.19 -3.70 -7.97
N LYS A 137 19.09 -4.15 -8.85
CA LYS A 137 19.65 -3.31 -9.91
C LYS A 137 18.59 -2.82 -10.88
N GLU A 138 17.61 -3.67 -11.17
CA GLU A 138 16.52 -3.38 -12.08
C GLU A 138 15.37 -2.63 -11.39
N THR A 139 15.01 -3.00 -10.15
CA THR A 139 13.80 -2.50 -9.49
C THR A 139 14.00 -1.21 -8.71
N LEU A 140 15.17 -1.01 -8.08
CA LEU A 140 15.41 0.17 -7.24
C LEU A 140 15.28 1.49 -8.01
N PRO A 141 15.86 1.65 -9.23
CA PRO A 141 15.69 2.90 -10.00
C PRO A 141 14.23 3.17 -10.36
N LEU A 142 13.45 2.14 -10.70
CA LEU A 142 12.03 2.27 -11.05
C LEU A 142 11.21 2.72 -9.83
N LEU A 143 11.42 2.08 -8.68
CA LEU A 143 10.76 2.45 -7.42
C LEU A 143 11.13 3.87 -6.97
N GLN A 144 12.39 4.26 -7.10
CA GLN A 144 12.81 5.62 -6.80
C GLN A 144 12.13 6.64 -7.72
N ARG A 145 12.06 6.36 -9.03
CA ARG A 145 11.38 7.23 -10.00
C ARG A 145 9.91 7.41 -9.63
N LEU A 146 9.18 6.31 -9.39
CA LEU A 146 7.78 6.35 -8.97
C LEU A 146 7.59 7.16 -7.68
N ALA A 147 8.43 6.93 -6.69
CA ALA A 147 8.33 7.59 -5.39
C ALA A 147 8.75 9.08 -5.41
N GLN A 148 9.54 9.50 -6.41
CA GLN A 148 9.94 10.90 -6.56
C GLN A 148 8.90 11.75 -7.27
N ILE A 149 8.26 11.21 -8.31
CA ILE A 149 7.39 12.00 -9.19
C ILE A 149 5.91 11.59 -9.15
N GLY A 150 5.58 10.45 -8.53
CA GLY A 150 4.23 9.85 -8.62
C GLY A 150 3.10 10.73 -8.09
N ARG A 151 3.36 11.61 -7.10
CA ARG A 151 2.31 12.40 -6.42
C ARG A 151 1.41 13.16 -7.39
N ALA A 152 1.98 13.99 -8.25
CA ALA A 152 1.18 14.82 -9.17
C ALA A 152 0.45 13.99 -10.23
N ALA A 153 1.00 12.82 -10.59
CA ALA A 153 0.40 11.85 -11.51
C ALA A 153 -0.59 10.90 -10.83
N ARG A 154 -0.89 11.07 -9.54
CA ARG A 154 -1.73 10.15 -8.72
C ARG A 154 -1.23 8.71 -8.75
N VAL A 155 0.09 8.53 -8.70
CA VAL A 155 0.72 7.22 -8.57
C VAL A 155 1.32 7.08 -7.18
N HIS A 156 0.92 6.04 -6.48
CA HIS A 156 1.23 5.79 -5.08
C HIS A 156 2.00 4.47 -4.94
N VAL A 157 3.06 4.46 -4.14
CA VAL A 157 3.78 3.23 -3.81
C VAL A 157 3.44 2.85 -2.36
N ILE A 158 2.91 1.64 -2.19
CA ILE A 158 2.74 1.00 -0.88
C ILE A 158 3.70 -0.18 -0.85
N ALA A 159 4.76 -0.06 -0.06
CA ALA A 159 5.75 -1.12 0.07
C ALA A 159 5.72 -1.70 1.48
N CYS A 160 5.72 -3.04 1.56
CA CYS A 160 5.82 -3.74 2.82
C CYS A 160 7.19 -4.39 2.98
N SER A 161 7.70 -4.49 4.22
CA SER A 161 8.92 -5.24 4.51
C SER A 161 8.91 -5.85 5.91
N GLN A 162 9.32 -7.12 5.99
CA GLN A 162 9.55 -7.81 7.26
C GLN A 162 11.02 -7.68 7.69
N ASN A 163 11.91 -7.44 6.75
CA ASN A 163 13.34 -7.28 7.03
C ASN A 163 13.70 -5.80 7.06
N ILE A 164 13.97 -5.31 8.29
CA ILE A 164 14.18 -3.88 8.58
C ILE A 164 15.69 -3.61 8.67
N LEU A 165 16.35 -3.56 7.52
CA LEU A 165 17.76 -3.25 7.38
C LEU A 165 17.97 -2.23 6.25
N ALA A 166 19.01 -1.42 6.31
CA ALA A 166 19.35 -0.46 5.26
C ALA A 166 19.62 -1.12 3.88
N GLN A 167 19.96 -2.40 3.86
CA GLN A 167 20.17 -3.17 2.63
C GLN A 167 18.83 -3.52 1.95
N THR A 168 17.79 -3.82 2.74
CA THR A 168 16.46 -4.25 2.29
C THR A 168 15.47 -3.08 2.16
N ILE A 169 15.73 -1.99 2.89
CA ILE A 169 15.01 -0.72 2.75
C ILE A 169 16.07 0.36 2.50
N PRO A 170 16.55 0.55 1.26
CA PRO A 170 17.60 1.51 0.96
C PRO A 170 17.21 2.92 1.39
N THR A 171 18.13 3.62 2.08
CA THR A 171 17.88 4.98 2.59
C THR A 171 17.37 5.94 1.51
N PRO A 172 17.93 5.97 0.27
CA PRO A 172 17.43 6.85 -0.78
C PRO A 172 15.99 6.56 -1.19
N LEU A 173 15.55 5.30 -1.12
CA LEU A 173 14.16 4.93 -1.36
C LEU A 173 13.28 5.29 -0.16
N LYS A 174 13.74 4.97 1.06
CA LYS A 174 13.03 5.26 2.31
C LYS A 174 12.71 6.75 2.47
N CYS A 175 13.63 7.64 2.08
CA CYS A 175 13.43 9.09 2.16
C CYS A 175 12.28 9.61 1.28
N ASN A 176 11.88 8.84 0.25
CA ASN A 176 10.76 9.19 -0.61
C ASN A 176 9.41 8.70 -0.06
N PHE A 177 9.39 7.83 0.95
CA PHE A 177 8.16 7.47 1.65
C PHE A 177 7.81 8.56 2.66
N SER A 178 6.81 9.39 2.32
CA SER A 178 6.30 10.45 3.19
C SER A 178 5.75 9.90 4.49
N THR A 179 5.13 8.72 4.41
CA THR A 179 4.46 8.07 5.52
C THR A 179 5.06 6.69 5.79
N ILE A 180 5.30 6.39 7.06
CA ILE A 180 5.82 5.08 7.50
C ILE A 180 4.90 4.55 8.59
N LEU A 181 4.37 3.35 8.37
CA LEU A 181 3.69 2.55 9.40
C LEU A 181 4.70 1.57 10.00
N GLY A 182 5.25 1.93 11.15
CA GLY A 182 6.11 1.07 11.94
C GLY A 182 5.28 0.14 12.82
N LEU A 183 5.28 -1.15 12.49
CA LEU A 183 4.68 -2.20 13.30
C LEU A 183 5.71 -2.71 14.33
N ARG A 184 5.32 -3.72 15.13
CA ARG A 184 6.24 -4.31 16.11
C ARG A 184 7.56 -4.74 15.46
N THR A 185 8.67 -4.30 16.05
CA THR A 185 10.05 -4.61 15.63
C THR A 185 10.74 -5.52 16.64
N ALA A 186 11.84 -6.15 16.21
CA ALA A 186 12.62 -7.03 17.09
C ALA A 186 13.44 -6.28 18.15
N ASN A 187 13.82 -5.02 17.86
CA ASN A 187 14.66 -4.22 18.75
C ASN A 187 14.51 -2.72 18.48
N ALA A 188 15.05 -1.91 19.40
CA ALA A 188 15.02 -0.46 19.35
C ALA A 188 15.80 0.14 18.15
N GLN A 189 16.83 -0.55 17.62
CA GLN A 189 17.56 -0.07 16.45
C GLN A 189 16.68 -0.08 15.20
N GLN A 190 15.90 -1.14 15.00
CA GLN A 190 14.91 -1.23 13.92
C GLN A 190 13.81 -0.18 14.08
N SER A 191 13.32 0.05 15.31
CA SER A 191 12.35 1.11 15.58
C SER A 191 12.89 2.48 15.18
N ARG A 192 14.11 2.84 15.64
CA ARG A 192 14.75 4.10 15.25
C ARG A 192 14.97 4.22 13.75
N PHE A 193 15.31 3.12 13.10
CA PHE A 193 15.44 3.11 11.64
C PHE A 193 14.10 3.44 10.94
N LEU A 194 12.99 2.92 11.42
CA LEU A 194 11.67 3.16 10.81
C LEU A 194 11.11 4.55 11.14
N ILE A 195 10.89 4.81 12.43
CA ILE A 195 10.14 5.96 12.92
C ILE A 195 11.01 7.05 13.57
N SER A 196 12.33 6.93 13.47
CA SER A 196 13.32 7.86 14.02
C SER A 196 13.37 7.93 15.55
N THR A 197 12.59 7.08 16.24
CA THR A 197 12.59 6.94 17.70
C THR A 197 12.36 5.49 18.11
N THR A 198 12.45 5.19 19.39
CA THR A 198 12.05 3.90 19.97
C THR A 198 10.54 3.82 20.14
N GLY A 199 10.00 2.62 20.32
CA GLY A 199 8.59 2.40 20.61
C GLY A 199 7.98 1.20 19.86
N CYS A 200 8.38 0.95 18.60
CA CYS A 200 7.88 -0.19 17.85
C CYS A 200 8.23 -1.54 18.49
N GLU A 201 9.39 -1.65 19.13
CA GLU A 201 9.82 -2.87 19.86
C GLU A 201 9.00 -3.14 21.12
N MET A 202 8.34 -2.12 21.64
CA MET A 202 7.47 -2.21 22.83
C MET A 202 6.00 -2.42 22.47
N LEU A 203 5.64 -2.44 21.19
CA LEU A 203 4.27 -2.73 20.78
C LEU A 203 3.88 -4.14 21.18
N PRO A 204 2.63 -4.33 21.66
CA PRO A 204 2.12 -5.65 22.04
C PRO A 204 2.19 -6.64 20.89
N ASP A 205 2.28 -7.93 21.23
CA ASP A 205 2.20 -9.00 20.23
C ASP A 205 0.75 -9.16 19.78
N PRO A 206 0.43 -8.93 18.48
CA PRO A 206 -0.94 -9.03 18.00
C PRO A 206 -1.57 -10.41 18.21
N LYS A 207 -0.75 -11.47 18.24
CA LYS A 207 -1.22 -12.85 18.47
C LYS A 207 -1.70 -13.08 19.90
N ARG A 208 -1.11 -12.35 20.87
CA ARG A 208 -1.49 -12.46 22.29
C ARG A 208 -2.64 -11.53 22.64
N GLU A 209 -2.60 -10.31 22.10
CA GLU A 209 -3.59 -9.27 22.41
C GLU A 209 -4.84 -9.34 21.55
N GLY A 210 -4.82 -10.09 20.44
CA GLY A 210 -5.92 -10.10 19.45
C GLY A 210 -6.13 -8.77 18.73
N LYS A 211 -5.21 -7.81 18.90
CA LYS A 211 -5.26 -6.47 18.32
C LYS A 211 -3.90 -6.08 17.74
N GLY A 212 -3.88 -5.51 16.54
CA GLY A 212 -2.69 -4.95 15.93
C GLY A 212 -2.49 -3.49 16.34
N TYR A 213 -1.23 -3.10 16.54
CA TYR A 213 -0.83 -1.72 16.82
C TYR A 213 0.33 -1.34 15.91
N GLY A 214 0.41 -0.05 15.58
CA GLY A 214 1.52 0.53 14.86
C GLY A 214 1.75 1.98 15.25
N PHE A 215 2.91 2.50 14.89
CA PHE A 215 3.18 3.91 14.88
C PHE A 215 3.13 4.42 13.44
N LEU A 216 2.22 5.33 13.16
CA LEU A 216 2.16 6.05 11.90
C LEU A 216 3.01 7.31 12.02
N ARG A 217 4.09 7.36 11.26
CA ARG A 217 4.93 8.55 11.11
C ARG A 217 4.60 9.24 9.80
N ASP A 218 4.29 10.53 9.88
CA ASP A 218 4.07 11.40 8.74
C ASP A 218 4.91 12.68 8.90
N GLY A 219 6.00 12.76 8.16
CA GLY A 219 6.99 13.81 8.39
C GLY A 219 7.54 13.77 9.81
N ALA A 220 7.24 14.81 10.60
CA ALA A 220 7.62 14.95 12.02
C ALA A 220 6.57 14.36 12.97
N ASP A 221 5.34 14.19 12.52
CA ASP A 221 4.23 13.69 13.34
C ASP A 221 4.35 12.19 13.54
N LEU A 222 4.06 11.74 14.75
CA LEU A 222 4.08 10.33 15.14
C LEU A 222 2.85 10.01 15.97
N GLU A 223 1.99 9.14 15.44
CA GLU A 223 0.77 8.71 16.09
C GLU A 223 0.76 7.20 16.31
N LYS A 224 0.33 6.75 17.51
CA LYS A 224 0.06 5.35 17.76
C LYS A 224 -1.34 5.02 17.27
N ILE A 225 -1.44 4.06 16.36
CA ILE A 225 -2.71 3.66 15.74
C ILE A 225 -3.04 2.20 16.01
N TRP A 226 -4.31 1.87 15.88
CA TRP A 226 -4.81 0.50 15.84
C TRP A 226 -4.91 0.01 14.41
N ILE A 227 -4.62 -1.29 14.22
CA ILE A 227 -4.79 -1.95 12.94
C ILE A 227 -5.99 -2.87 13.08
N TYR A 228 -7.05 -2.53 12.35
CA TYR A 228 -8.25 -3.34 12.32
C TYR A 228 -8.06 -4.54 11.38
N LYS A 229 -8.40 -5.72 11.87
CA LYS A 229 -8.47 -6.93 11.05
C LYS A 229 -9.91 -7.10 10.57
N TYR A 230 -10.13 -6.97 9.26
CA TYR A 230 -11.40 -7.32 8.66
C TYR A 230 -11.62 -8.83 8.70
N PRO A 231 -12.84 -9.31 8.91
CA PRO A 231 -13.18 -10.71 8.71
C PRO A 231 -12.85 -11.17 7.29
N GLU A 232 -12.36 -12.38 7.14
CA GLU A 232 -12.01 -12.92 5.81
C GLU A 232 -13.22 -12.97 4.88
N GLU A 233 -14.39 -13.33 5.44
CA GLU A 233 -15.66 -13.38 4.70
C GLU A 233 -16.05 -12.02 4.09
N GLU A 234 -15.74 -10.91 4.77
CA GLU A 234 -16.02 -9.56 4.23
C GLU A 234 -15.12 -9.24 3.05
N THR A 235 -13.85 -9.65 3.11
CA THR A 235 -12.89 -9.45 2.01
C THR A 235 -13.25 -10.32 0.81
N GLU A 236 -13.58 -11.60 1.04
CA GLU A 236 -14.04 -12.53 0.00
C GLU A 236 -15.33 -12.02 -0.66
N ALA A 237 -16.28 -11.53 0.13
CA ALA A 237 -17.53 -10.94 -0.38
C ALA A 237 -17.26 -9.71 -1.25
N ALA A 238 -16.33 -8.83 -0.86
CA ALA A 238 -15.96 -7.67 -1.65
C ALA A 238 -15.30 -8.07 -2.98
N ILE A 239 -14.38 -9.04 -2.96
CA ILE A 239 -13.73 -9.59 -4.17
C ILE A 239 -14.77 -10.20 -5.10
N SER A 240 -15.63 -11.08 -4.56
CA SER A 240 -16.69 -11.76 -5.33
C SER A 240 -17.64 -10.76 -5.97
N TRP A 241 -18.02 -9.71 -5.23
CA TRP A 241 -18.89 -8.67 -5.75
C TRP A 241 -18.26 -7.95 -6.95
N TRP A 242 -17.00 -7.55 -6.86
CA TRP A 242 -16.30 -6.87 -7.95
C TRP A 242 -16.01 -7.78 -9.16
N CYS A 243 -15.80 -9.07 -8.93
CA CYS A 243 -15.55 -10.04 -10.00
C CYS A 243 -16.85 -10.53 -10.67
N SER A 244 -18.04 -10.21 -10.13
CA SER A 244 -19.29 -10.64 -10.70
C SER A 244 -19.63 -9.86 -11.98
N SER A 245 -20.20 -10.55 -12.97
CA SER A 245 -20.58 -9.95 -14.27
C SER A 245 -21.56 -8.78 -14.17
N ALA A 246 -22.33 -8.70 -13.08
CA ALA A 246 -23.27 -7.61 -12.82
C ALA A 246 -22.58 -6.27 -12.54
N CYS A 247 -21.35 -6.29 -12.01
CA CYS A 247 -20.58 -5.07 -11.76
C CYS A 247 -19.94 -4.50 -13.02
N ILE A 248 -19.48 -5.37 -13.93
CA ILE A 248 -18.85 -4.96 -15.20
C ILE A 248 -19.88 -4.28 -16.13
N ALA A 249 -21.14 -4.68 -16.05
CA ALA A 249 -22.23 -4.10 -16.87
C ALA A 249 -22.77 -2.75 -16.34
N ALA A 250 -22.43 -2.36 -15.11
CA ALA A 250 -22.88 -1.11 -14.49
C ALA A 250 -21.84 0.04 -14.61
N MET A 251 -20.72 -0.24 -15.28
CA MET A 251 -19.61 0.68 -15.59
C MET A 251 -19.67 1.17 -17.03
#